data_8049c7b254d755129b173b27dd7235b6
#
_entry.id   8049c7b254d755129b173b27dd7235b6
#
_cell.length_a   1.000
_cell.length_b   1.000
_cell.length_c   1.000
_cell.angle_alpha   90.00
_cell.angle_beta   90.00
_cell.angle_gamma   90.00
#
_symmetry.space_group_name_H-M   'P 1'
#
loop_
_entity.id
_entity.type
_entity.pdbx_description
1 polymer ?
#
loop_
_entity_poly.entity_id
_entity_poly.type
_entity_poly.pdbx_seq_one_letter_code
_entity_poly.pdbx_strand_id
1 'polypeptide(L)'
;MKTANVAEAVKSEHAVALLKQMYGENRVEENAARYQLVADGFAKEFGDKAFEFFSAPGRTEIGGNHTDHNHGKVLAGSVHLDCVAAAAPNGTHTVNLISETYNQHLVIDLDDLAPTEKTTGTEPLLKGIFAGLLEKGCKVEGFDAYVTSNVIGGAGVSSSASFEMLVCVIVDHLFNEGKIGVVTYAKAGQYAENKYWLKGSGLLDQLACAVGGMITIDFADIE
;
A
#
# COMPACT_ATOMS: atom_id res chain seq x y z
N MET A 1 -5.13 -17.42 -3.03
CA MET A 1 -6.36 -18.02 -2.41
C MET A 1 -7.52 -17.84 -3.38
N LYS A 2 -8.63 -18.59 -3.24
CA LYS A 2 -9.88 -18.31 -3.98
C LYS A 2 -10.96 -17.89 -3.00
N THR A 3 -11.91 -17.08 -3.44
CA THR A 3 -12.98 -16.51 -2.60
C THR A 3 -13.73 -17.55 -1.76
N ALA A 4 -14.06 -18.70 -2.34
CA ALA A 4 -14.76 -19.80 -1.65
C ALA A 4 -14.02 -20.33 -0.40
N ASN A 5 -12.72 -20.12 -0.31
CA ASN A 5 -11.90 -20.61 0.80
C ASN A 5 -11.65 -19.55 1.89
N VAL A 6 -11.99 -18.27 1.64
CA VAL A 6 -11.66 -17.16 2.56
C VAL A 6 -12.46 -17.26 3.83
N ALA A 7 -13.76 -17.57 3.77
CA ALA A 7 -14.64 -17.67 4.93
C ALA A 7 -14.19 -18.72 5.96
N GLU A 8 -13.52 -19.78 5.51
CA GLU A 8 -12.91 -20.79 6.39
C GLU A 8 -11.50 -20.38 6.81
N ALA A 9 -10.71 -19.83 5.87
CA ALA A 9 -9.33 -19.45 6.13
C ALA A 9 -9.20 -18.37 7.22
N VAL A 10 -10.06 -17.35 7.21
CA VAL A 10 -10.04 -16.26 8.22
C VAL A 10 -10.43 -16.74 9.63
N LYS A 11 -11.05 -17.92 9.74
CA LYS A 11 -11.42 -18.56 11.02
C LYS A 11 -10.39 -19.57 11.50
N SER A 12 -9.36 -19.88 10.72
CA SER A 12 -8.28 -20.78 11.13
C SER A 12 -7.53 -20.21 12.33
N GLU A 13 -6.98 -21.07 13.18
CA GLU A 13 -6.19 -20.65 14.34
C GLU A 13 -5.04 -19.74 13.96
N HIS A 14 -4.38 -20.03 12.83
CA HIS A 14 -3.29 -19.21 12.31
C HIS A 14 -3.76 -17.82 11.90
N ALA A 15 -4.85 -17.70 11.13
CA ALA A 15 -5.39 -16.41 10.71
C ALA A 15 -5.90 -15.60 11.91
N VAL A 16 -6.60 -16.21 12.85
CA VAL A 16 -7.05 -15.55 14.07
C VAL A 16 -5.87 -15.04 14.89
N ALA A 17 -4.78 -15.81 15.04
CA ALA A 17 -3.58 -15.36 15.74
C ALA A 17 -2.93 -14.16 15.02
N LEU A 18 -2.84 -14.19 13.70
CA LEU A 18 -2.31 -13.10 12.88
C LEU A 18 -3.18 -11.84 13.00
N LEU A 19 -4.51 -11.97 12.90
CA LEU A 19 -5.43 -10.84 13.04
C LEU A 19 -5.36 -10.23 14.46
N LYS A 20 -5.21 -11.05 15.50
CA LYS A 20 -4.97 -10.55 16.87
C LYS A 20 -3.68 -9.75 16.97
N GLN A 21 -2.61 -10.23 16.37
CA GLN A 21 -1.33 -9.54 16.37
C GLN A 21 -1.41 -8.20 15.62
N MET A 22 -2.09 -8.16 14.47
CA MET A 22 -2.19 -6.97 13.62
C MET A 22 -3.16 -5.91 14.18
N TYR A 23 -4.31 -6.34 14.72
CA TYR A 23 -5.42 -5.42 15.04
C TYR A 23 -5.85 -5.44 16.51
N GLY A 24 -5.31 -6.34 17.31
CA GLY A 24 -5.72 -6.54 18.70
C GLY A 24 -6.91 -7.51 18.84
N GLU A 25 -7.07 -8.07 20.03
CA GLU A 25 -8.06 -9.15 20.29
C GLU A 25 -9.50 -8.74 20.00
N ASN A 26 -9.87 -7.50 20.30
CA ASN A 26 -11.25 -7.01 20.18
C ASN A 26 -11.65 -6.67 18.73
N ARG A 27 -10.74 -6.76 17.77
CA ARG A 27 -10.99 -6.37 16.37
C ARG A 27 -10.83 -7.52 15.37
N VAL A 28 -10.73 -8.75 15.86
CA VAL A 28 -10.53 -9.94 15.01
C VAL A 28 -11.74 -10.18 14.11
N GLU A 29 -12.95 -10.18 14.66
CA GLU A 29 -14.17 -10.44 13.88
C GLU A 29 -14.43 -9.34 12.83
N GLU A 30 -14.25 -8.09 13.20
CA GLU A 30 -14.38 -6.94 12.30
C GLU A 30 -13.42 -7.08 11.10
N ASN A 31 -12.14 -7.39 11.37
CA ASN A 31 -11.16 -7.51 10.30
C ASN A 31 -11.32 -8.80 9.49
N ALA A 32 -11.72 -9.92 10.10
CA ALA A 32 -12.07 -11.12 9.35
C ALA A 32 -13.21 -10.84 8.35
N ALA A 33 -14.24 -10.12 8.76
CA ALA A 33 -15.33 -9.70 7.86
C ALA A 33 -14.81 -8.75 6.75
N ARG A 34 -13.87 -7.86 7.07
CA ARG A 34 -13.25 -6.95 6.10
C ARG A 34 -12.42 -7.70 5.04
N TYR A 35 -11.64 -8.72 5.42
CA TYR A 35 -10.93 -9.56 4.47
C TYR A 35 -11.89 -10.35 3.58
N GLN A 36 -13.03 -10.83 4.12
CA GLN A 36 -14.08 -11.46 3.32
C GLN A 36 -14.69 -10.47 2.32
N LEU A 37 -15.01 -9.25 2.74
CA LEU A 37 -15.54 -8.19 1.87
C LEU A 37 -14.58 -7.91 0.70
N VAL A 38 -13.29 -7.81 0.97
CA VAL A 38 -12.26 -7.57 -0.07
C VAL A 38 -12.19 -8.74 -1.05
N ALA A 39 -12.28 -9.98 -0.56
CA ALA A 39 -12.32 -11.17 -1.41
C ALA A 39 -13.57 -11.23 -2.30
N ASP A 40 -14.75 -10.96 -1.73
CA ASP A 40 -16.02 -10.95 -2.44
C ASP A 40 -16.04 -9.86 -3.51
N GLY A 41 -15.53 -8.66 -3.17
CA GLY A 41 -15.37 -7.56 -4.11
C GLY A 41 -14.43 -7.91 -5.26
N PHE A 42 -13.28 -8.52 -4.96
CA PHE A 42 -12.35 -8.98 -5.98
C PHE A 42 -13.00 -10.00 -6.94
N ALA A 43 -13.68 -11.01 -6.41
CA ALA A 43 -14.34 -12.02 -7.22
C ALA A 43 -15.48 -11.44 -8.07
N LYS A 44 -16.24 -10.51 -7.53
CA LYS A 44 -17.33 -9.84 -8.25
C LYS A 44 -16.82 -9.07 -9.46
N GLU A 45 -15.72 -8.35 -9.32
CA GLU A 45 -15.19 -7.43 -10.35
C GLU A 45 -14.26 -8.14 -11.34
N PHE A 46 -13.44 -9.09 -10.86
CA PHE A 46 -12.38 -9.73 -11.66
C PHE A 46 -12.57 -11.23 -11.88
N GLY A 47 -13.67 -11.80 -11.40
CA GLY A 47 -13.99 -13.23 -11.50
C GLY A 47 -13.31 -14.09 -10.43
N ASP A 48 -13.72 -15.36 -10.35
CA ASP A 48 -13.20 -16.33 -9.37
C ASP A 48 -11.82 -16.87 -9.80
N LYS A 49 -10.79 -16.03 -9.73
CA LYS A 49 -9.39 -16.40 -9.93
C LYS A 49 -8.62 -16.39 -8.61
N ALA A 50 -7.48 -17.07 -8.58
CA ALA A 50 -6.61 -17.05 -7.41
C ALA A 50 -6.05 -15.65 -7.18
N PHE A 51 -6.03 -15.21 -5.92
CA PHE A 51 -5.50 -13.94 -5.48
C PHE A 51 -4.74 -14.10 -4.16
N GLU A 52 -4.02 -13.07 -3.77
CA GLU A 52 -3.36 -12.96 -2.48
C GLU A 52 -3.81 -11.70 -1.75
N PHE A 53 -3.73 -11.71 -0.41
CA PHE A 53 -4.01 -10.55 0.40
C PHE A 53 -2.73 -9.79 0.71
N PHE A 54 -2.84 -8.46 0.69
CA PHE A 54 -1.78 -7.52 1.03
C PHE A 54 -2.31 -6.50 2.01
N SER A 55 -1.45 -6.04 2.92
CA SER A 55 -1.77 -5.01 3.89
C SER A 55 -0.59 -4.05 4.06
N ALA A 56 -0.89 -2.77 4.21
CA ALA A 56 0.09 -1.76 4.60
C ALA A 56 -0.53 -0.81 5.63
N PRO A 57 0.10 -0.64 6.81
CA PRO A 57 -0.43 0.17 7.88
C PRO A 57 -0.27 1.67 7.61
N GLY A 58 -1.11 2.48 8.25
CA GLY A 58 -0.81 3.89 8.49
C GLY A 58 0.26 4.05 9.57
N ARG A 59 0.70 5.28 9.80
CA ARG A 59 1.71 5.61 10.81
C ARG A 59 1.25 6.73 11.74
N THR A 60 1.84 6.79 12.91
CA THR A 60 1.86 7.98 13.78
C THR A 60 3.30 8.43 14.00
N GLU A 61 3.54 9.73 14.01
CA GLU A 61 4.80 10.28 14.46
C GLU A 61 4.74 10.46 15.99
N ILE A 62 5.78 9.99 16.69
CA ILE A 62 5.88 10.04 18.14
C ILE A 62 6.80 11.19 18.57
N GLY A 63 7.84 11.46 17.79
CA GLY A 63 8.79 12.53 18.03
C GLY A 63 9.66 12.81 16.81
N GLY A 64 10.21 14.06 16.75
CA GLY A 64 11.04 14.51 15.65
C GLY A 64 10.42 15.62 14.80
N ASN A 65 9.11 15.78 14.84
CA ASN A 65 8.36 16.90 14.25
C ASN A 65 8.67 17.15 12.76
N HIS A 66 8.59 16.06 11.94
CA HIS A 66 8.85 16.10 10.49
C HIS A 66 10.19 16.74 10.11
N THR A 67 11.26 16.43 10.85
CA THR A 67 12.61 16.94 10.58
C THR A 67 13.38 16.13 9.54
N ASP A 68 12.71 15.28 8.78
CA ASP A 68 13.29 14.46 7.71
C ASP A 68 13.99 15.29 6.63
N HIS A 69 13.41 16.42 6.23
CA HIS A 69 14.03 17.35 5.27
C HIS A 69 15.06 18.32 5.89
N ASN A 70 15.30 18.24 7.19
CA ASN A 70 16.29 19.01 7.94
C ASN A 70 17.40 18.12 8.54
N HIS A 71 17.62 16.92 7.99
CA HIS A 71 18.62 15.96 8.50
C HIS A 71 18.43 15.58 9.98
N GLY A 72 17.18 15.63 10.46
CA GLY A 72 16.86 15.32 11.85
C GLY A 72 16.66 13.82 12.10
N LYS A 73 16.32 13.52 13.37
CA LYS A 73 15.94 12.17 13.79
C LYS A 73 14.46 12.15 14.15
N VAL A 74 13.78 11.11 13.73
CA VAL A 74 12.36 10.92 14.00
C VAL A 74 12.10 9.57 14.65
N LEU A 75 11.08 9.51 15.50
CA LEU A 75 10.53 8.31 16.07
C LEU A 75 9.09 8.18 15.57
N ALA A 76 8.78 7.09 14.91
CA ALA A 76 7.45 6.82 14.37
C ALA A 76 7.01 5.39 14.69
N GLY A 77 5.71 5.16 14.63
CA GLY A 77 5.12 3.83 14.81
C GLY A 77 3.98 3.59 13.85
N SER A 78 3.81 2.34 13.40
CA SER A 78 2.62 1.94 12.68
C SER A 78 1.39 1.94 13.60
N VAL A 79 0.22 2.18 13.02
CA VAL A 79 -1.08 2.11 13.73
C VAL A 79 -1.85 0.87 13.30
N HIS A 80 -2.87 0.49 14.09
CA HIS A 80 -3.76 -0.64 13.77
C HIS A 80 -4.84 -0.29 12.73
N LEU A 81 -4.52 0.64 11.84
CA LEU A 81 -5.33 1.04 10.69
C LEU A 81 -4.48 0.81 9.44
N ASP A 82 -5.04 0.20 8.43
CA ASP A 82 -4.31 -0.16 7.22
C ASP A 82 -5.15 -0.06 5.95
N CYS A 83 -4.47 -0.09 4.82
CA CYS A 83 -5.04 -0.42 3.52
C CYS A 83 -4.87 -1.92 3.29
N VAL A 84 -5.95 -2.62 2.91
CA VAL A 84 -5.95 -4.05 2.56
C VAL A 84 -6.37 -4.23 1.12
N ALA A 85 -5.69 -5.11 0.40
CA ALA A 85 -6.03 -5.50 -0.97
C ALA A 85 -6.12 -7.01 -1.12
N ALA A 86 -7.03 -7.47 -1.99
CA ALA A 86 -6.89 -8.72 -2.72
C ALA A 86 -6.32 -8.39 -4.09
N ALA A 87 -5.24 -9.03 -4.50
CA ALA A 87 -4.61 -8.75 -5.79
C ALA A 87 -4.10 -10.03 -6.48
N ALA A 88 -4.07 -9.98 -7.82
CA ALA A 88 -3.56 -11.06 -8.66
C ALA A 88 -3.01 -10.52 -9.98
N PRO A 89 -1.98 -11.16 -10.57
CA PRO A 89 -1.54 -10.85 -11.92
C PRO A 89 -2.68 -11.04 -12.91
N ASN A 90 -2.73 -10.19 -13.95
CA ASN A 90 -3.74 -10.30 -15.01
C ASN A 90 -3.16 -10.62 -16.39
N GLY A 91 -1.84 -10.72 -16.49
CA GLY A 91 -1.14 -11.07 -17.74
C GLY A 91 -1.18 -9.99 -18.82
N THR A 92 -1.43 -8.74 -18.42
CA THR A 92 -1.48 -7.57 -19.32
C THR A 92 -0.45 -6.52 -18.91
N HIS A 93 -0.38 -5.40 -19.64
CA HIS A 93 0.35 -4.19 -19.24
C HIS A 93 -0.58 -3.12 -18.60
N THR A 94 -1.69 -3.54 -18.01
CA THR A 94 -2.66 -2.63 -17.41
C THR A 94 -2.90 -3.02 -15.96
N VAL A 95 -2.90 -2.03 -15.06
CA VAL A 95 -3.32 -2.22 -13.67
C VAL A 95 -4.77 -1.78 -13.53
N ASN A 96 -5.63 -2.69 -13.07
CA ASN A 96 -7.00 -2.39 -12.72
C ASN A 96 -7.12 -2.39 -11.20
N LEU A 97 -7.42 -1.24 -10.61
CA LEU A 97 -7.56 -1.09 -9.18
C LEU A 97 -8.92 -0.51 -8.82
N ILE A 98 -9.66 -1.23 -8.00
CA ILE A 98 -10.93 -0.76 -7.45
C ILE A 98 -10.72 -0.43 -5.97
N SER A 99 -11.01 0.83 -5.62
CA SER A 99 -11.05 1.28 -4.23
C SER A 99 -12.50 1.33 -3.76
N GLU A 100 -12.87 0.41 -2.89
CA GLU A 100 -14.20 0.37 -2.28
C GLU A 100 -14.45 1.62 -1.42
N THR A 101 -13.50 1.95 -0.56
CA THR A 101 -13.61 3.08 0.38
C THR A 101 -13.86 4.43 -0.31
N TYR A 102 -13.25 4.65 -1.48
CA TYR A 102 -13.39 5.90 -2.23
C TYR A 102 -14.31 5.77 -3.46
N ASN A 103 -14.92 4.60 -3.67
CA ASN A 103 -15.75 4.29 -4.84
C ASN A 103 -15.07 4.69 -6.16
N GLN A 104 -13.81 4.29 -6.32
CA GLN A 104 -13.00 4.59 -7.49
C GLN A 104 -12.66 3.33 -8.27
N HIS A 105 -12.72 3.42 -9.58
CA HIS A 105 -12.19 2.43 -10.50
C HIS A 105 -11.07 3.09 -11.32
N LEU A 106 -9.86 2.60 -11.15
CA LEU A 106 -8.64 3.13 -11.75
C LEU A 106 -8.08 2.10 -12.74
N VAL A 107 -7.80 2.56 -13.94
CA VAL A 107 -7.16 1.77 -14.99
C VAL A 107 -5.89 2.50 -15.39
N ILE A 108 -4.73 1.89 -15.14
CA ILE A 108 -3.43 2.48 -15.43
C ILE A 108 -2.76 1.67 -16.54
N ASP A 109 -2.50 2.32 -17.64
CA ASP A 109 -1.68 1.79 -18.72
C ASP A 109 -0.20 1.94 -18.33
N LEU A 110 0.52 0.83 -18.19
CA LEU A 110 1.94 0.82 -17.82
C LEU A 110 2.84 1.28 -18.96
N ASP A 111 2.33 1.36 -20.19
CA ASP A 111 3.05 1.90 -21.34
C ASP A 111 2.93 3.44 -21.42
N ASP A 112 2.01 4.06 -20.64
CA ASP A 112 1.82 5.51 -20.52
C ASP A 112 1.87 5.99 -19.07
N LEU A 113 3.05 6.08 -18.50
CA LEU A 113 3.30 6.56 -17.14
C LEU A 113 3.75 8.03 -17.08
N ALA A 114 3.68 8.77 -18.18
CA ALA A 114 4.10 10.17 -18.18
C ALA A 114 3.28 11.01 -17.20
N PRO A 115 3.90 11.98 -16.48
CA PRO A 115 3.16 12.96 -15.69
C PRO A 115 2.18 13.74 -16.57
N THR A 116 1.03 14.03 -16.02
CA THR A 116 -0.01 14.85 -16.68
C THR A 116 -0.16 16.20 -15.96
N GLU A 117 -1.00 17.09 -16.50
CA GLU A 117 -1.33 18.34 -15.81
C GLU A 117 -2.12 18.12 -14.51
N LYS A 118 -2.71 16.93 -14.33
CA LYS A 118 -3.41 16.54 -13.11
C LYS A 118 -2.41 16.14 -12.03
N THR A 119 -2.24 16.99 -11.02
CA THR A 119 -1.29 16.82 -9.92
C THR A 119 -1.94 16.40 -8.61
N THR A 120 -3.17 15.89 -8.65
CA THR A 120 -3.91 15.42 -7.47
C THR A 120 -4.72 14.17 -7.79
N GLY A 121 -5.06 13.42 -6.75
CA GLY A 121 -5.87 12.20 -6.87
C GLY A 121 -5.03 10.94 -7.07
N THR A 122 -5.69 9.80 -7.07
CA THR A 122 -5.03 8.50 -6.99
C THR A 122 -4.33 8.08 -8.28
N GLU A 123 -4.87 8.48 -9.45
CA GLU A 123 -4.31 8.09 -10.75
C GLU A 123 -2.87 8.59 -10.96
N PRO A 124 -2.55 9.92 -10.81
CA PRO A 124 -1.17 10.38 -10.93
C PRO A 124 -0.25 9.73 -9.90
N LEU A 125 -0.73 9.49 -8.67
CA LEU A 125 0.05 8.82 -7.64
C LEU A 125 0.46 7.41 -8.07
N LEU A 126 -0.47 6.61 -8.60
CA LEU A 126 -0.19 5.28 -9.12
C LEU A 126 0.82 5.30 -10.27
N LYS A 127 0.62 6.17 -11.26
CA LYS A 127 1.58 6.35 -12.36
C LYS A 127 2.98 6.67 -11.83
N GLY A 128 3.07 7.55 -10.84
CA GLY A 128 4.33 7.93 -10.19
C GLY A 128 5.01 6.78 -9.44
N ILE A 129 4.24 5.96 -8.71
CA ILE A 129 4.78 4.77 -8.02
C ILE A 129 5.37 3.79 -9.03
N PHE A 130 4.63 3.45 -10.09
CA PHE A 130 5.10 2.52 -11.11
C PHE A 130 6.33 3.05 -11.85
N ALA A 131 6.34 4.32 -12.23
CA ALA A 131 7.50 4.95 -12.84
C ALA A 131 8.72 4.94 -11.90
N GLY A 132 8.52 5.27 -10.61
CA GLY A 132 9.57 5.24 -9.61
C GLY A 132 10.16 3.85 -9.37
N LEU A 133 9.33 2.80 -9.39
CA LEU A 133 9.78 1.42 -9.28
C LEU A 133 10.57 0.99 -10.54
N LEU A 134 10.09 1.34 -11.74
CA LEU A 134 10.79 1.07 -13.00
C LEU A 134 12.16 1.76 -13.07
N GLU A 135 12.27 3.02 -12.61
CA GLU A 135 13.57 3.74 -12.53
C GLU A 135 14.58 3.04 -11.60
N LYS A 136 14.09 2.28 -10.60
CA LYS A 136 14.92 1.47 -9.70
C LYS A 136 15.23 0.07 -10.26
N GLY A 137 14.81 -0.23 -11.49
CA GLY A 137 15.04 -1.51 -12.16
C GLY A 137 14.10 -2.62 -11.68
N CYS A 138 13.03 -2.28 -10.98
CA CYS A 138 12.02 -3.25 -10.56
C CYS A 138 11.15 -3.68 -11.75
N LYS A 139 10.67 -4.91 -11.72
CA LYS A 139 9.71 -5.42 -12.69
C LYS A 139 8.30 -4.96 -12.28
N VAL A 140 7.58 -4.32 -13.21
CA VAL A 140 6.19 -3.91 -13.03
C VAL A 140 5.38 -4.49 -14.18
N GLU A 141 4.36 -5.28 -13.85
CA GLU A 141 3.43 -5.88 -14.81
C GLU A 141 1.99 -5.63 -14.36
N GLY A 142 1.02 -5.90 -15.24
CA GLY A 142 -0.39 -5.70 -14.97
C GLY A 142 -0.94 -6.64 -13.90
N PHE A 143 -1.78 -6.09 -13.05
CA PHE A 143 -2.51 -6.83 -12.02
C PHE A 143 -3.89 -6.23 -11.79
N ASP A 144 -4.77 -7.04 -11.21
CA ASP A 144 -6.07 -6.60 -10.72
C ASP A 144 -6.03 -6.53 -9.19
N ALA A 145 -6.60 -5.48 -8.61
CA ALA A 145 -6.67 -5.31 -7.17
C ALA A 145 -8.02 -4.72 -6.72
N TYR A 146 -8.57 -5.28 -5.66
CA TYR A 146 -9.70 -4.71 -4.92
C TYR A 146 -9.23 -4.27 -3.54
N VAL A 147 -9.42 -3.00 -3.20
CA VAL A 147 -8.79 -2.34 -2.05
C VAL A 147 -9.83 -1.72 -1.14
N THR A 148 -9.65 -1.87 0.17
CA THR A 148 -10.34 -1.10 1.20
C THR A 148 -9.35 -0.46 2.17
N SER A 149 -9.71 0.66 2.80
CA SER A 149 -8.84 1.38 3.72
C SER A 149 -9.56 1.84 4.97
N ASN A 150 -8.95 1.59 6.13
CA ASN A 150 -9.34 2.19 7.41
C ASN A 150 -8.44 3.38 7.77
N VAL A 151 -7.42 3.68 6.95
CA VAL A 151 -6.55 4.84 7.14
C VAL A 151 -7.25 6.07 6.59
N ILE A 152 -7.83 6.85 7.49
CA ILE A 152 -8.71 7.98 7.13
C ILE A 152 -7.86 9.14 6.58
N GLY A 153 -8.23 9.61 5.39
CA GLY A 153 -7.62 10.78 4.79
C GLY A 153 -7.81 12.04 5.66
N GLY A 154 -6.76 12.83 5.84
CA GLY A 154 -6.80 14.04 6.66
C GLY A 154 -6.71 13.83 8.18
N ALA A 155 -6.67 12.58 8.66
CA ALA A 155 -6.53 12.28 10.09
C ALA A 155 -5.09 12.29 10.61
N GLY A 156 -4.11 12.65 9.79
CA GLY A 156 -2.72 12.70 10.18
C GLY A 156 -2.02 11.34 10.32
N VAL A 157 -2.63 10.27 9.83
CA VAL A 157 -2.12 8.88 9.90
C VAL A 157 -1.56 8.38 8.56
N SER A 158 -1.25 9.28 7.63
CA SER A 158 -0.61 9.03 6.32
C SER A 158 -1.34 8.04 5.42
N SER A 159 -2.57 8.39 5.04
CA SER A 159 -3.36 7.56 4.11
C SER A 159 -2.70 7.39 2.74
N SER A 160 -2.03 8.42 2.20
CA SER A 160 -1.30 8.33 0.93
C SER A 160 -0.15 7.34 1.03
N ALA A 161 0.73 7.49 2.03
CA ALA A 161 1.88 6.61 2.21
C ALA A 161 1.48 5.15 2.47
N SER A 162 0.44 4.90 3.27
CA SER A 162 -0.11 3.56 3.47
C SER A 162 -0.54 2.92 2.13
N PHE A 163 -1.26 3.68 1.30
CA PHE A 163 -1.68 3.21 -0.02
C PHE A 163 -0.49 3.00 -0.99
N GLU A 164 0.48 3.91 -0.99
CA GLU A 164 1.71 3.79 -1.77
C GLU A 164 2.47 2.51 -1.42
N MET A 165 2.64 2.24 -0.13
CA MET A 165 3.34 1.03 0.35
C MET A 165 2.54 -0.24 0.04
N LEU A 166 1.21 -0.20 0.09
CA LEU A 166 0.38 -1.31 -0.36
C LEU A 166 0.64 -1.66 -1.83
N VAL A 167 0.68 -0.66 -2.70
CA VAL A 167 0.96 -0.87 -4.14
C VAL A 167 2.37 -1.42 -4.35
N CYS A 168 3.36 -0.88 -3.63
CA CYS A 168 4.74 -1.37 -3.72
C CYS A 168 4.87 -2.83 -3.28
N VAL A 169 4.25 -3.24 -2.17
CA VAL A 169 4.34 -4.63 -1.71
C VAL A 169 3.60 -5.59 -2.65
N ILE A 170 2.51 -5.17 -3.28
CA ILE A 170 1.83 -5.96 -4.32
C ILE A 170 2.78 -6.22 -5.49
N VAL A 171 3.41 -5.16 -6.03
CA VAL A 171 4.35 -5.27 -7.16
C VAL A 171 5.56 -6.14 -6.79
N ASP A 172 6.11 -5.94 -5.59
CA ASP A 172 7.25 -6.73 -5.13
C ASP A 172 6.93 -8.21 -5.04
N HIS A 173 5.85 -8.54 -4.35
CA HIS A 173 5.48 -9.94 -4.13
C HIS A 173 5.08 -10.64 -5.43
N LEU A 174 4.27 -10.00 -6.28
CA LEU A 174 3.77 -10.61 -7.51
C LEU A 174 4.84 -10.74 -8.60
N PHE A 175 5.81 -9.81 -8.68
CA PHE A 175 6.70 -9.72 -9.84
C PHE A 175 8.20 -9.68 -9.51
N ASN A 176 8.59 -9.49 -8.24
CA ASN A 176 9.99 -9.31 -7.80
C ASN A 176 10.39 -10.26 -6.66
N GLU A 177 9.59 -11.27 -6.35
CA GLU A 177 9.89 -12.31 -5.35
C GLU A 177 10.15 -11.76 -3.93
N GLY A 178 9.58 -10.59 -3.57
CA GLY A 178 9.80 -9.94 -2.27
C GLY A 178 11.22 -9.37 -2.09
N LYS A 179 11.92 -9.01 -3.16
CA LYS A 179 13.34 -8.61 -3.12
C LYS A 179 13.58 -7.11 -3.29
N ILE A 180 12.55 -6.29 -3.53
CA ILE A 180 12.70 -4.84 -3.74
C ILE A 180 13.17 -4.14 -2.45
N GLY A 181 12.51 -4.42 -1.33
CA GLY A 181 12.85 -3.88 -0.02
C GLY A 181 12.25 -2.49 0.28
N VAL A 182 12.05 -2.27 1.58
CA VAL A 182 11.26 -1.14 2.12
C VAL A 182 11.82 0.25 1.79
N VAL A 183 13.13 0.40 1.67
CA VAL A 183 13.74 1.70 1.30
C VAL A 183 13.40 2.06 -0.14
N THR A 184 13.39 1.10 -1.04
CA THR A 184 12.99 1.31 -2.44
C THR A 184 11.51 1.66 -2.53
N TYR A 185 10.64 1.01 -1.74
CA TYR A 185 9.22 1.37 -1.67
C TYR A 185 9.06 2.84 -1.26
N ALA A 186 9.71 3.23 -0.16
CA ALA A 186 9.62 4.60 0.35
C ALA A 186 10.12 5.63 -0.68
N LYS A 187 11.22 5.35 -1.36
CA LYS A 187 11.75 6.21 -2.41
C LYS A 187 10.83 6.27 -3.65
N ALA A 188 10.13 5.18 -4.00
CA ALA A 188 9.15 5.19 -5.09
C ALA A 188 7.90 6.01 -4.72
N GLY A 189 7.39 5.89 -3.49
CA GLY A 189 6.30 6.72 -2.99
C GLY A 189 6.67 8.20 -2.94
N GLN A 190 7.83 8.55 -2.39
CA GLN A 190 8.33 9.91 -2.39
C GLN A 190 8.48 10.47 -3.82
N TYR A 191 9.00 9.68 -4.75
CA TYR A 191 9.11 10.06 -6.16
C TYR A 191 7.73 10.39 -6.74
N ALA A 192 6.73 9.57 -6.47
CA ALA A 192 5.37 9.79 -6.92
C ALA A 192 4.77 11.10 -6.36
N GLU A 193 4.90 11.34 -5.06
CA GLU A 193 4.41 12.58 -4.45
C GLU A 193 5.15 13.81 -4.99
N ASN A 194 6.48 13.74 -5.16
CA ASN A 194 7.28 14.89 -5.57
C ASN A 194 7.17 15.20 -7.06
N LYS A 195 7.10 14.18 -7.93
CA LYS A 195 7.12 14.36 -9.39
C LYS A 195 5.73 14.42 -10.01
N TYR A 196 4.75 13.72 -9.43
CA TYR A 196 3.39 13.64 -9.99
C TYR A 196 2.39 14.50 -9.21
N TRP A 197 2.51 14.57 -7.88
CA TRP A 197 1.69 15.46 -7.08
C TRP A 197 2.31 16.84 -6.83
N LEU A 198 3.59 17.02 -7.12
CA LEU A 198 4.35 18.25 -6.86
C LEU A 198 4.26 18.71 -5.39
N LYS A 199 4.21 17.75 -4.46
CA LYS A 199 3.90 18.00 -3.04
C LYS A 199 5.12 18.36 -2.20
N GLY A 200 6.34 18.01 -2.62
CA GLY A 200 7.56 18.25 -1.84
C GLY A 200 7.64 17.42 -0.55
N SER A 201 7.36 16.12 -0.64
CA SER A 201 7.33 15.20 0.51
C SER A 201 8.71 14.70 0.89
N GLY A 202 8.93 14.49 2.21
CA GLY A 202 10.07 13.75 2.75
C GLY A 202 9.89 12.23 2.65
N LEU A 203 10.63 11.48 3.47
CA LEU A 203 10.61 9.99 3.47
C LEU A 203 10.01 9.39 4.75
N LEU A 204 9.70 10.21 5.77
CA LEU A 204 9.21 9.73 7.06
C LEU A 204 7.98 8.84 6.94
N ASP A 205 6.97 9.33 6.26
CA ASP A 205 5.67 8.68 6.15
C ASP A 205 5.78 7.33 5.46
N GLN A 206 6.45 7.31 4.32
CA GLN A 206 6.66 6.12 3.52
C GLN A 206 7.48 5.06 4.26
N LEU A 207 8.60 5.46 4.89
CA LEU A 207 9.44 4.53 5.66
C LEU A 207 8.68 3.94 6.86
N ALA A 208 7.94 4.77 7.59
CA ALA A 208 7.17 4.30 8.73
C ALA A 208 6.06 3.32 8.35
N CYS A 209 5.35 3.58 7.24
CA CYS A 209 4.34 2.66 6.71
C CYS A 209 4.95 1.38 6.12
N ALA A 210 6.14 1.48 5.49
CA ALA A 210 6.81 0.33 4.86
C ALA A 210 7.44 -0.64 5.85
N VAL A 211 8.11 -0.12 6.89
CA VAL A 211 8.82 -0.94 7.89
C VAL A 211 7.85 -1.56 8.90
N GLY A 212 6.83 -0.80 9.32
CA GLY A 212 5.89 -1.22 10.35
C GLY A 212 6.52 -1.23 11.76
N GLY A 213 5.68 -1.46 12.78
CA GLY A 213 6.12 -1.45 14.17
C GLY A 213 6.61 -0.05 14.61
N MET A 214 7.51 -0.02 15.59
CA MET A 214 8.11 1.22 16.09
C MET A 214 9.52 1.36 15.52
N ILE A 215 9.80 2.50 14.87
CA ILE A 215 11.07 2.75 14.20
C ILE A 215 11.67 4.12 14.59
N THR A 216 12.98 4.16 14.60
CA THR A 216 13.75 5.42 14.62
C THR A 216 14.42 5.58 13.26
N ILE A 217 14.29 6.75 12.67
CA ILE A 217 14.93 7.08 11.40
C ILE A 217 15.90 8.24 11.66
N ASP A 218 17.15 8.08 11.25
CA ASP A 218 18.17 9.11 11.27
C ASP A 218 18.37 9.61 9.83
N PHE A 219 18.04 10.88 9.57
CA PHE A 219 18.18 11.51 8.27
C PHE A 219 19.47 12.30 8.11
N ALA A 220 20.45 12.10 9.00
CA ALA A 220 21.75 12.78 8.90
C ALA A 220 22.50 12.41 7.61
N ASP A 221 22.27 11.20 7.09
CA ASP A 221 22.87 10.67 5.85
C ASP A 221 21.76 10.01 5.02
N ILE A 222 21.33 10.70 3.96
CA ILE A 222 20.16 10.30 3.15
C ILE A 222 20.57 9.66 1.81
N GLU A 223 21.87 9.50 1.54
CA GLU A 223 22.37 8.93 0.28
C GLU A 223 22.08 7.43 0.08
#